data_0b2632575f691b2196a6850ea13d0ce3
#
_entry.id   0b2632575f691b2196a6850ea13d0ce3
#
_cell.length_a   1.000
_cell.length_b   1.000
_cell.length_c   1.000
_cell.angle_alpha   90.00
_cell.angle_beta   90.00
_cell.angle_gamma   90.00
#
_symmetry.space_group_name_H-M   'P 1'
#
loop_
_entity.id
_entity.type
_entity.pdbx_description
1 polymer ?
#
loop_
_entity_poly.entity_id
_entity_poly.type
_entity_poly.pdbx_seq_one_letter_code
_entity_poly.pdbx_strand_id
1 'polypeptide(L)'
;MKRVSALCLRVLLAALLSPLAAAHTPPPAHGCAAPTRPADDQNDVLWQRFLADVDSFRGCISAYAESNRAAAQAHQQAANAATLDWNAFVRSDLNVPEDFPWPPGERP
;
A
#
# COMPACT_ATOMS: atom_id res chain seq x y z
N MET A 1 16.19 -29.31 -38.99
CA MET A 1 15.63 -29.44 -37.62
C MET A 1 16.45 -28.71 -36.53
N LYS A 2 17.18 -27.61 -36.81
CA LYS A 2 18.06 -26.92 -35.84
C LYS A 2 17.69 -25.45 -35.56
N ARG A 3 16.54 -24.97 -36.03
CA ARG A 3 16.15 -23.55 -35.89
C ARG A 3 15.04 -23.25 -34.89
N VAL A 4 14.43 -24.27 -34.31
CA VAL A 4 13.29 -24.10 -33.39
C VAL A 4 13.77 -23.88 -31.94
N SER A 5 14.96 -24.37 -31.57
CA SER A 5 15.48 -24.29 -30.18
C SER A 5 15.95 -22.90 -29.75
N ALA A 6 16.34 -22.05 -30.69
CA ALA A 6 16.87 -20.73 -30.34
C ALA A 6 15.78 -19.69 -30.01
N LEU A 7 14.56 -19.88 -30.52
CA LEU A 7 13.44 -18.96 -30.26
C LEU A 7 12.83 -19.20 -28.87
N CYS A 8 12.73 -20.47 -28.45
CA CYS A 8 12.19 -20.81 -27.13
C CYS A 8 13.10 -20.35 -25.97
N LEU A 9 14.42 -20.35 -26.17
CA LEU A 9 15.37 -19.92 -25.15
C LEU A 9 15.32 -18.41 -24.90
N ARG A 10 15.02 -17.62 -25.93
CA ARG A 10 14.90 -16.15 -25.79
C ARG A 10 13.62 -15.71 -25.11
N VAL A 11 12.53 -16.47 -25.23
CA VAL A 11 11.25 -16.16 -24.57
C VAL A 11 11.31 -16.50 -23.08
N LEU A 12 12.03 -17.53 -22.68
CA LEU A 12 12.21 -17.89 -21.27
C LEU A 12 13.09 -16.90 -20.48
N LEU A 13 14.03 -16.23 -21.14
CA LEU A 13 14.91 -15.27 -20.45
C LEU A 13 14.21 -13.91 -20.20
N ALA A 14 13.20 -13.57 -21.00
CA ALA A 14 12.43 -12.31 -20.83
C ALA A 14 11.42 -12.36 -19.67
N ALA A 15 11.04 -13.55 -19.23
CA ALA A 15 10.06 -13.74 -18.13
C ALA A 15 10.67 -13.55 -16.71
N LEU A 16 11.99 -13.47 -16.58
CA LEU A 16 12.68 -13.32 -15.29
C LEU A 16 12.96 -11.86 -14.89
N LEU A 17 12.59 -10.89 -15.71
CA LEU A 17 12.65 -9.47 -15.38
C LEU A 17 11.34 -8.98 -14.79
N SER A 18 10.84 -9.67 -13.74
CA SER A 18 9.74 -9.14 -12.92
C SER A 18 10.21 -7.86 -12.22
N PRO A 19 9.49 -6.75 -12.33
CA PRO A 19 9.88 -5.52 -11.68
C PRO A 19 9.76 -5.65 -10.16
N LEU A 20 10.89 -5.78 -9.49
CA LEU A 20 11.03 -5.64 -8.04
C LEU A 20 10.78 -4.19 -7.55
N ALA A 21 10.31 -3.30 -8.44
CA ALA A 21 10.22 -1.88 -8.16
C ALA A 21 8.85 -1.41 -7.59
N ALA A 22 7.88 -2.31 -7.33
CA ALA A 22 6.55 -1.89 -6.88
C ALA A 22 6.41 -1.74 -5.34
N ALA A 23 7.43 -2.06 -4.56
CA ALA A 23 7.32 -2.16 -3.10
C ALA A 23 7.27 -0.80 -2.37
N HIS A 24 7.58 0.32 -3.01
CA HIS A 24 7.68 1.64 -2.37
C HIS A 24 7.02 2.78 -3.16
N THR A 25 6.06 2.47 -4.02
CA THR A 25 5.28 3.52 -4.67
C THR A 25 4.34 4.14 -3.62
N PRO A 26 4.44 5.45 -3.35
CA PRO A 26 3.51 6.09 -2.44
C PRO A 26 2.08 5.94 -2.97
N PRO A 27 1.07 5.86 -2.10
CA PRO A 27 -0.31 5.77 -2.54
C PRO A 27 -0.66 6.98 -3.41
N PRO A 28 -1.47 6.80 -4.46
CA PRO A 28 -1.90 7.91 -5.30
C PRO A 28 -2.67 8.93 -4.46
N ALA A 29 -2.63 10.19 -4.85
CA ALA A 29 -3.44 11.22 -4.22
C ALA A 29 -4.93 10.89 -4.38
N HIS A 30 -5.76 11.35 -3.42
CA HIS A 30 -7.20 11.17 -3.52
C HIS A 30 -7.76 11.91 -4.75
N GLY A 31 -8.65 11.26 -5.49
CA GLY A 31 -9.35 11.85 -6.65
C GLY A 31 -10.66 12.56 -6.28
N CYS A 32 -10.87 12.90 -4.99
CA CYS A 32 -12.11 13.52 -4.53
C CYS A 32 -12.19 14.98 -4.98
N ALA A 33 -13.30 15.36 -5.61
CA ALA A 33 -13.54 16.72 -6.05
C ALA A 33 -14.01 17.59 -4.87
N ALA A 34 -13.24 18.65 -4.55
CA ALA A 34 -13.63 19.62 -3.55
C ALA A 34 -14.79 20.48 -4.06
N PRO A 35 -15.86 20.66 -3.28
CA PRO A 35 -16.99 21.48 -3.69
C PRO A 35 -16.62 22.98 -3.70
N THR A 36 -17.24 23.71 -4.61
CA THR A 36 -17.07 25.17 -4.69
C THR A 36 -18.23 25.86 -4.00
N ARG A 37 -17.93 26.73 -3.03
CA ARG A 37 -18.94 27.53 -2.34
C ARG A 37 -19.65 28.46 -3.35
N PRO A 38 -20.99 28.54 -3.33
CA PRO A 38 -21.73 29.46 -4.19
C PRO A 38 -21.40 30.91 -3.83
N ALA A 39 -21.32 31.78 -4.83
CA ALA A 39 -21.08 33.22 -4.65
C ALA A 39 -22.28 33.92 -3.97
N ASP A 40 -23.50 33.42 -4.26
CA ASP A 40 -24.74 33.85 -3.63
C ASP A 40 -25.11 32.88 -2.51
N ASP A 41 -24.75 33.21 -1.29
CA ASP A 41 -25.03 32.43 -0.09
C ASP A 41 -26.44 32.65 0.48
N GLN A 42 -27.19 33.61 -0.07
CA GLN A 42 -28.59 33.85 0.27
C GLN A 42 -29.55 32.97 -0.57
N ASN A 43 -29.04 32.26 -1.58
CA ASN A 43 -29.83 31.37 -2.37
C ASN A 43 -29.89 29.99 -1.71
N ASP A 44 -31.01 29.69 -1.05
CA ASP A 44 -31.19 28.43 -0.30
C ASP A 44 -30.97 27.18 -1.14
N VAL A 45 -31.38 27.17 -2.40
CA VAL A 45 -31.24 25.99 -3.30
C VAL A 45 -29.80 25.77 -3.61
N LEU A 46 -29.02 26.80 -3.91
CA LEU A 46 -27.58 26.66 -4.19
C LEU A 46 -26.83 26.25 -2.92
N TRP A 47 -27.25 26.80 -1.78
CA TRP A 47 -26.66 26.45 -0.49
C TRP A 47 -26.90 24.99 -0.12
N GLN A 48 -28.11 24.47 -0.26
CA GLN A 48 -28.42 23.05 0.02
C GLN A 48 -27.65 22.10 -0.90
N ARG A 49 -27.50 22.45 -2.18
CA ARG A 49 -26.66 21.69 -3.11
C ARG A 49 -25.22 21.67 -2.68
N PHE A 50 -24.66 22.81 -2.32
CA PHE A 50 -23.29 22.91 -1.81
C PHE A 50 -23.08 22.02 -0.57
N LEU A 51 -24.01 22.03 0.38
CA LEU A 51 -23.93 21.18 1.57
C LEU A 51 -23.94 19.67 1.21
N ALA A 52 -24.74 19.28 0.24
CA ALA A 52 -24.75 17.89 -0.26
C ALA A 52 -23.42 17.52 -0.93
N ASP A 53 -22.82 18.44 -1.70
CA ASP A 53 -21.51 18.23 -2.30
C ASP A 53 -20.39 18.16 -1.25
N VAL A 54 -20.47 18.97 -0.19
CA VAL A 54 -19.55 18.90 0.97
C VAL A 54 -19.65 17.55 1.66
N ASP A 55 -20.85 17.01 1.84
CA ASP A 55 -21.05 15.69 2.45
C ASP A 55 -20.47 14.58 1.58
N SER A 56 -20.69 14.65 0.28
CA SER A 56 -20.11 13.73 -0.71
C SER A 56 -18.58 13.78 -0.70
N PHE A 57 -18.01 14.96 -0.67
CA PHE A 57 -16.56 15.16 -0.58
C PHE A 57 -15.99 14.56 0.71
N ARG A 58 -16.63 14.81 1.85
CA ARG A 58 -16.25 14.24 3.14
C ARG A 58 -16.27 12.72 3.10
N GLY A 59 -17.32 12.12 2.54
CA GLY A 59 -17.42 10.65 2.38
C GLY A 59 -16.30 10.07 1.53
N CYS A 60 -15.98 10.73 0.40
CA CYS A 60 -14.87 10.33 -0.45
C CYS A 60 -13.51 10.39 0.27
N ILE A 61 -13.21 11.48 0.98
CA ILE A 61 -11.98 11.63 1.75
C ILE A 61 -11.90 10.59 2.87
N SER A 62 -13.00 10.32 3.56
CA SER A 62 -13.05 9.31 4.62
C SER A 62 -12.75 7.92 4.07
N ALA A 63 -13.36 7.53 2.97
CA ALA A 63 -13.11 6.24 2.32
C ALA A 63 -11.66 6.08 1.87
N TYR A 64 -11.07 7.12 1.29
CA TYR A 64 -9.65 7.13 0.93
C TYR A 64 -8.75 6.96 2.17
N ALA A 65 -9.02 7.70 3.24
CA ALA A 65 -8.25 7.61 4.48
C ALA A 65 -8.34 6.22 5.12
N GLU A 66 -9.54 5.62 5.15
CA GLU A 66 -9.75 4.26 5.68
C GLU A 66 -9.00 3.20 4.86
N SER A 67 -9.07 3.29 3.54
CA SER A 67 -8.34 2.38 2.64
C SER A 67 -6.83 2.42 2.90
N ASN A 68 -6.26 3.62 3.07
CA ASN A 68 -4.82 3.75 3.35
C ASN A 68 -4.46 3.24 4.76
N ARG A 69 -5.32 3.45 5.76
CA ARG A 69 -5.11 2.89 7.11
C ARG A 69 -5.15 1.36 7.09
N ALA A 70 -6.09 0.76 6.35
CA ALA A 70 -6.17 -0.69 6.21
C ALA A 70 -4.91 -1.26 5.54
N ALA A 71 -4.39 -0.60 4.49
CA ALA A 71 -3.14 -0.99 3.84
C ALA A 71 -1.94 -0.89 4.81
N ALA A 72 -1.86 0.18 5.59
CA ALA A 72 -0.81 0.36 6.59
C ALA A 72 -0.85 -0.75 7.66
N GLN A 73 -2.04 -1.12 8.13
CA GLN A 73 -2.21 -2.23 9.08
C GLN A 73 -1.77 -3.56 8.48
N ALA A 74 -2.10 -3.84 7.21
CA ALA A 74 -1.67 -5.06 6.54
C ALA A 74 -0.13 -5.14 6.43
N HIS A 75 0.53 -4.04 6.10
CA HIS A 75 1.99 -3.96 6.09
C HIS A 75 2.59 -4.18 7.48
N GLN A 76 2.01 -3.59 8.52
CA GLN A 76 2.46 -3.81 9.89
C GLN A 76 2.31 -5.27 10.33
N GLN A 77 1.20 -5.92 9.98
CA GLN A 77 0.99 -7.34 10.27
C GLN A 77 2.02 -8.22 9.55
N ALA A 78 2.32 -7.93 8.28
CA ALA A 78 3.33 -8.65 7.52
C ALA A 78 4.74 -8.48 8.13
N ALA A 79 5.09 -7.27 8.56
CA ALA A 79 6.36 -7.02 9.24
C ALA A 79 6.46 -7.78 10.58
N ASN A 80 5.38 -7.79 11.36
CA ASN A 80 5.33 -8.54 12.61
C ASN A 80 5.46 -10.06 12.37
N ALA A 81 4.79 -10.59 11.36
CA ALA A 81 4.90 -12.01 10.99
C ALA A 81 6.33 -12.39 10.62
N ALA A 82 6.99 -11.57 9.78
CA ALA A 82 8.39 -11.80 9.42
C ALA A 82 9.34 -11.77 10.64
N THR A 83 9.07 -10.89 11.60
CA THR A 83 9.82 -10.85 12.88
C THR A 83 9.62 -12.13 13.69
N LEU A 84 8.39 -12.64 13.77
CA LEU A 84 8.11 -13.89 14.48
C LEU A 84 8.79 -15.09 13.80
N ASP A 85 8.79 -15.15 12.48
CA ASP A 85 9.48 -16.17 11.71
C ASP A 85 10.98 -16.15 11.97
N TRP A 86 11.59 -14.97 11.97
CA TRP A 86 13.00 -14.81 12.31
C TRP A 86 13.29 -15.29 13.74
N ASN A 87 12.50 -14.88 14.72
CA ASN A 87 12.68 -15.29 16.11
C ASN A 87 12.50 -16.80 16.29
N ALA A 88 11.59 -17.42 15.55
CA ALA A 88 11.42 -18.86 15.55
C ALA A 88 12.65 -19.56 15.00
N PHE A 89 13.18 -19.10 13.86
CA PHE A 89 14.41 -19.62 13.26
C PHE A 89 15.62 -19.49 14.21
N VAL A 90 15.79 -18.32 14.84
CA VAL A 90 16.87 -18.08 15.79
C VAL A 90 16.83 -19.07 16.96
N ARG A 91 15.64 -19.35 17.49
CA ARG A 91 15.47 -20.31 18.59
C ARG A 91 15.70 -21.76 18.17
N SER A 92 15.14 -22.17 17.02
CA SER A 92 15.17 -23.57 16.59
C SER A 92 16.50 -23.96 15.93
N ASP A 93 17.01 -23.11 15.06
CA ASP A 93 18.14 -23.47 14.19
C ASP A 93 19.48 -22.89 14.67
N LEU A 94 19.47 -21.69 15.26
CA LEU A 94 20.68 -21.08 15.81
C LEU A 94 20.88 -21.37 17.30
N ASN A 95 19.84 -21.85 17.99
CA ASN A 95 19.86 -22.18 19.40
C ASN A 95 20.38 -21.02 20.30
N VAL A 96 19.96 -19.81 20.01
CA VAL A 96 20.30 -18.61 20.78
C VAL A 96 19.08 -18.11 21.56
N PRO A 97 19.25 -17.36 22.67
CA PRO A 97 18.16 -16.80 23.48
C PRO A 97 17.24 -15.87 22.68
N GLU A 98 15.99 -15.71 23.14
CA GLU A 98 14.98 -14.82 22.54
C GLU A 98 15.39 -13.35 22.45
N ASP A 99 16.28 -12.93 23.33
CA ASP A 99 16.84 -11.59 23.40
C ASP A 99 18.06 -11.38 22.48
N PHE A 100 18.20 -12.24 21.45
CA PHE A 100 19.24 -12.05 20.44
C PHE A 100 19.23 -10.61 19.93
N PRO A 101 20.36 -9.89 19.99
CA PRO A 101 20.36 -8.47 19.68
C PRO A 101 20.06 -8.21 18.22
N TRP A 102 18.95 -7.55 17.95
CA TRP A 102 18.68 -6.95 16.66
C TRP A 102 19.71 -5.88 16.38
N PRO A 103 20.11 -5.67 15.13
CA PRO A 103 20.91 -4.51 14.78
C PRO A 103 20.27 -3.21 15.28
N PRO A 104 21.05 -2.23 15.73
CA PRO A 104 20.50 -0.95 16.18
C PRO A 104 19.59 -0.34 15.11
N GLY A 105 18.36 -0.02 15.45
CA GLY A 105 17.35 0.53 14.55
C GLY A 105 16.39 -0.48 13.91
N GLU A 106 16.60 -1.80 14.07
CA GLU A 106 15.75 -2.85 13.50
C GLU A 106 14.86 -3.55 14.54
N ARG A 107 14.73 -2.98 15.71
CA ARG A 107 13.83 -3.51 16.73
C ARG A 107 12.38 -3.19 16.31
N PRO A 108 11.49 -4.22 16.22
CA PRO A 108 10.07 -4.00 15.91
C PRO A 108 9.37 -3.17 16.97
#